data_2412d31ce2047bfd0098365e6c7e582b
#
_entry.id   2412d31ce2047bfd0098365e6c7e582b
#
_cell.length_a   1.000
_cell.length_b   1.000
_cell.length_c   1.000
_cell.angle_alpha   90.00
_cell.angle_beta   90.00
_cell.angle_gamma   90.00
#
_symmetry.space_group_name_H-M   'P 1'
#
loop_
_entity.id
_entity.type
_entity.pdbx_description
1 polymer ?
#
loop_
_entity_poly.entity_id
_entity_poly.type
_entity_poly.pdbx_seq_one_letter_code
_entity_poly.pdbx_strand_id
1 'polypeptide(L)'
;MPSVIALDAMGSDRAPKPEIEGAIQAARQYGVRVLLVGPESVVKAELDRHGAAQRLPIEIVHASEYITMEDKLEAIRAKRDSSMRVGLRMVREGRAAGFVTAGNTGAAMATAKIVLGAVPGVDRPALAAVFPTAPGNPAMLLDVGANVDCTPQNLQQFAVMGDVYFRAMFGKRAGSSGPRVGLLSIGEEEGKGNDLTREAFHLLKELPLNFVGNVEGRDLYNGEVDVIVADGFVGNVALKISEGVANLVRTALKESLKATITRQVGALLSRSAFTDFKKRLDHTEYGGAPLLGVKGVCIITHGSSNANAMKNAVRVAAEFHESRINQSIELGLAAIHPAGAESEVPQPS
;
A
#
# COMPACT_ATOMS: atom_id res chain seq x y z
N MET A 1 23.90 6.50 2.68
CA MET A 1 24.05 5.39 1.72
C MET A 1 22.71 5.23 1.01
N PRO A 2 22.65 4.83 -0.26
CA PRO A 2 21.37 4.61 -0.92
C PRO A 2 20.59 3.50 -0.21
N SER A 3 19.26 3.66 -0.14
CA SER A 3 18.39 2.65 0.45
C SER A 3 18.46 1.34 -0.34
N VAL A 4 18.47 0.22 0.36
CA VAL A 4 18.50 -1.13 -0.22
C VAL A 4 17.11 -1.73 -0.15
N ILE A 5 16.49 -2.06 -1.28
CA ILE A 5 15.12 -2.60 -1.33
C ILE A 5 15.14 -4.02 -1.88
N ALA A 6 14.56 -4.95 -1.13
CA ALA A 6 14.30 -6.31 -1.59
C ALA A 6 13.02 -6.32 -2.44
N LEU A 7 13.12 -6.84 -3.67
CA LEU A 7 12.00 -6.97 -4.60
C LEU A 7 11.77 -8.45 -4.91
N ASP A 8 10.57 -8.93 -4.60
CA ASP A 8 10.11 -10.26 -5.00
C ASP A 8 10.04 -10.34 -6.52
N ALA A 9 10.98 -11.07 -7.12
CA ALA A 9 11.08 -11.18 -8.57
C ALA A 9 10.04 -12.12 -9.20
N MET A 10 9.26 -12.84 -8.36
CA MET A 10 8.33 -13.89 -8.81
C MET A 10 6.86 -13.59 -8.45
N GLY A 11 6.55 -12.33 -8.05
CA GLY A 11 5.25 -11.99 -7.48
C GLY A 11 4.13 -11.78 -8.51
N SER A 12 4.40 -11.16 -9.65
CA SER A 12 3.36 -10.77 -10.60
C SER A 12 2.91 -11.91 -11.54
N ASP A 13 1.75 -11.70 -12.20
CA ASP A 13 1.19 -12.63 -13.20
C ASP A 13 2.13 -12.84 -14.41
N ARG A 14 3.09 -11.94 -14.62
CA ARG A 14 4.05 -11.96 -15.72
C ARG A 14 5.49 -11.96 -15.25
N ALA A 15 5.70 -12.40 -14.00
CA ALA A 15 7.03 -12.49 -13.41
C ALA A 15 8.00 -13.33 -14.30
N PRO A 16 9.29 -13.01 -14.29
CA PRO A 16 9.97 -11.96 -13.55
C PRO A 16 10.13 -10.64 -14.33
N LYS A 17 9.53 -10.50 -15.50
CA LYS A 17 9.80 -9.41 -16.43
C LYS A 17 9.43 -8.02 -15.90
N PRO A 18 8.20 -7.75 -15.40
CA PRO A 18 7.85 -6.43 -14.85
C PRO A 18 8.71 -6.03 -13.64
N GLU A 19 9.07 -7.00 -12.81
CA GLU A 19 9.90 -6.79 -11.63
C GLU A 19 11.31 -6.33 -12.01
N ILE A 20 11.93 -7.02 -12.98
CA ILE A 20 13.28 -6.70 -13.44
C ILE A 20 13.30 -5.36 -14.16
N GLU A 21 12.37 -5.11 -15.08
CA GLU A 21 12.24 -3.82 -15.75
C GLU A 21 12.01 -2.68 -14.75
N GLY A 22 11.17 -2.89 -13.74
CA GLY A 22 10.90 -1.93 -12.66
C GLY A 22 12.12 -1.68 -11.78
N ALA A 23 12.86 -2.72 -11.42
CA ALA A 23 14.11 -2.62 -10.68
C ALA A 23 15.17 -1.78 -11.44
N ILE A 24 15.32 -2.03 -12.75
CA ILE A 24 16.23 -1.26 -13.61
C ILE A 24 15.84 0.21 -13.66
N GLN A 25 14.55 0.50 -13.83
CA GLN A 25 14.04 1.87 -13.84
C GLN A 25 14.23 2.56 -12.48
N ALA A 26 13.96 1.88 -11.37
CA ALA A 26 14.13 2.41 -10.03
C ALA A 26 15.61 2.72 -9.71
N ALA A 27 16.50 1.77 -10.00
CA ALA A 27 17.93 1.94 -9.79
C ALA A 27 18.50 3.14 -10.59
N ARG A 28 18.05 3.32 -11.85
CA ARG A 28 18.46 4.44 -12.69
C ARG A 28 17.92 5.78 -12.24
N GLN A 29 16.64 5.83 -11.88
CA GLN A 29 15.93 7.08 -11.63
C GLN A 29 16.09 7.57 -10.19
N TYR A 30 16.15 6.65 -9.23
CA TYR A 30 16.17 7.01 -7.80
C TYR A 30 17.50 6.66 -7.11
N GLY A 31 18.42 5.99 -7.80
CA GLY A 31 19.72 5.62 -7.23
C GLY A 31 19.64 4.56 -6.12
N VAL A 32 18.50 3.87 -5.97
CA VAL A 32 18.31 2.81 -4.98
C VAL A 32 19.03 1.53 -5.37
N ARG A 33 19.55 0.80 -4.39
CA ARG A 33 20.06 -0.56 -4.59
C ARG A 33 18.92 -1.56 -4.50
N VAL A 34 18.79 -2.44 -5.49
CA VAL A 34 17.69 -3.41 -5.55
C VAL A 34 18.24 -4.84 -5.42
N LEU A 35 17.66 -5.61 -4.51
CA LEU A 35 17.91 -7.04 -4.33
C LEU A 35 16.74 -7.81 -4.93
N LEU A 36 16.95 -8.41 -6.12
CA LEU A 36 15.96 -9.25 -6.79
C LEU A 36 15.93 -10.62 -6.14
N VAL A 37 14.82 -10.97 -5.49
CA VAL A 37 14.69 -12.21 -4.72
C VAL A 37 13.89 -13.24 -5.52
N GLY A 38 14.49 -14.39 -5.83
CA GLY A 38 13.83 -15.46 -6.58
C GLY A 38 14.81 -16.55 -7.05
N PRO A 39 14.35 -17.54 -7.84
CA PRO A 39 15.21 -18.56 -8.41
C PRO A 39 16.28 -17.93 -9.32
N GLU A 40 17.54 -18.06 -8.92
CA GLU A 40 18.68 -17.34 -9.52
C GLU A 40 18.74 -17.53 -11.05
N SER A 41 18.54 -18.76 -11.52
CA SER A 41 18.60 -19.07 -12.97
C SER A 41 17.53 -18.33 -13.76
N VAL A 42 16.31 -18.20 -13.21
CA VAL A 42 15.19 -17.52 -13.86
C VAL A 42 15.41 -16.01 -13.87
N VAL A 43 15.77 -15.45 -12.70
CA VAL A 43 16.01 -14.01 -12.54
C VAL A 43 17.19 -13.56 -13.37
N LYS A 44 18.30 -14.33 -13.38
CA LYS A 44 19.49 -14.03 -14.16
C LYS A 44 19.22 -14.08 -15.66
N ALA A 45 18.51 -15.10 -16.14
CA ALA A 45 18.19 -15.23 -17.56
C ALA A 45 17.40 -14.03 -18.12
N GLU A 46 16.48 -13.45 -17.32
CA GLU A 46 15.76 -12.25 -17.72
C GLU A 46 16.62 -10.98 -17.57
N LEU A 47 17.38 -10.85 -16.49
CA LEU A 47 18.25 -9.69 -16.24
C LEU A 47 19.33 -9.55 -17.33
N ASP A 48 19.91 -10.66 -17.80
CA ASP A 48 20.94 -10.69 -18.83
C ASP A 48 20.42 -10.18 -20.20
N ARG A 49 19.11 -10.24 -20.45
CA ARG A 49 18.49 -9.62 -21.64
C ARG A 49 18.58 -8.10 -21.64
N HIS A 50 18.85 -7.52 -20.48
CA HIS A 50 18.97 -6.08 -20.26
C HIS A 50 20.43 -5.68 -20.02
N GLY A 51 21.31 -5.80 -21.03
CA GLY A 51 22.77 -5.64 -20.93
C GLY A 51 23.24 -4.37 -20.17
N ALA A 52 22.44 -3.29 -20.18
CA ALA A 52 22.72 -2.07 -19.41
C ALA A 52 22.52 -2.25 -17.90
N ALA A 53 21.87 -3.32 -17.45
CA ALA A 53 21.64 -3.59 -16.01
C ALA A 53 22.93 -3.98 -15.27
N GLN A 54 23.95 -4.48 -15.96
CA GLN A 54 25.23 -4.89 -15.37
C GLN A 54 25.99 -3.75 -14.65
N ARG A 55 25.67 -2.48 -14.95
CA ARG A 55 26.27 -1.30 -14.33
C ARG A 55 25.42 -0.66 -13.23
N LEU A 56 24.26 -1.25 -12.95
CA LEU A 56 23.34 -0.74 -11.95
C LEU A 56 23.52 -1.48 -10.62
N PRO A 57 23.17 -0.86 -9.49
CA PRO A 57 23.24 -1.49 -8.18
C PRO A 57 22.08 -2.50 -7.97
N ILE A 58 22.07 -3.54 -8.80
CA ILE A 58 21.08 -4.63 -8.77
C ILE A 58 21.81 -5.94 -8.49
N GLU A 59 21.34 -6.67 -7.49
CA GLU A 59 21.89 -7.96 -7.09
C GLU A 59 20.80 -9.03 -7.07
N ILE A 60 21.15 -10.28 -7.34
CA ILE A 60 20.24 -11.40 -7.23
C ILE A 60 20.45 -12.09 -5.87
N VAL A 61 19.36 -12.32 -5.17
CA VAL A 61 19.31 -13.11 -3.96
C VAL A 61 18.52 -14.37 -4.24
N HIS A 62 19.18 -15.52 -4.13
CA HIS A 62 18.54 -16.80 -4.40
C HIS A 62 17.44 -17.12 -3.40
N ALA A 63 16.28 -17.53 -3.93
CA ALA A 63 15.20 -18.19 -3.22
C ALA A 63 14.73 -19.34 -4.10
N SER A 64 14.71 -20.56 -3.56
CA SER A 64 14.43 -21.77 -4.35
C SER A 64 12.94 -21.94 -4.67
N GLU A 65 12.07 -21.24 -3.93
CA GLU A 65 10.61 -21.34 -4.02
C GLU A 65 9.99 -19.95 -4.21
N TYR A 66 8.73 -19.93 -4.63
CA TYR A 66 7.89 -18.74 -4.65
C TYR A 66 6.42 -19.11 -4.38
N ILE A 67 5.64 -18.14 -3.92
CA ILE A 67 4.20 -18.29 -3.66
C ILE A 67 3.45 -17.77 -4.88
N THR A 68 2.58 -18.62 -5.46
CA THR A 68 1.74 -18.27 -6.61
C THR A 68 0.41 -17.64 -6.16
N MET A 69 -0.37 -17.12 -7.12
CA MET A 69 -1.69 -16.57 -6.83
C MET A 69 -2.71 -17.65 -6.40
N GLU A 70 -2.50 -18.90 -6.84
CA GLU A 70 -3.36 -20.05 -6.55
C GLU A 70 -2.98 -20.76 -5.24
N ASP A 71 -1.82 -20.45 -4.68
CA ASP A 71 -1.36 -21.05 -3.42
C ASP A 71 -2.28 -20.63 -2.26
N LYS A 72 -2.70 -21.62 -1.48
CA LYS A 72 -3.44 -21.40 -0.24
C LYS A 72 -2.52 -20.96 0.89
N LEU A 73 -3.10 -20.48 1.98
CA LEU A 73 -2.33 -19.99 3.14
C LEU A 73 -1.41 -21.03 3.77
N GLU A 74 -1.70 -22.34 3.60
CA GLU A 74 -0.84 -23.43 4.06
C GLU A 74 0.54 -23.41 3.36
N ALA A 75 0.60 -22.96 2.12
CA ALA A 75 1.85 -22.83 1.36
C ALA A 75 2.85 -21.87 2.04
N ILE A 76 2.37 -20.87 2.78
CA ILE A 76 3.21 -19.93 3.53
C ILE A 76 4.07 -20.69 4.57
N ARG A 77 3.52 -21.73 5.19
CA ARG A 77 4.23 -22.56 6.18
C ARG A 77 5.11 -23.59 5.51
N ALA A 78 4.69 -24.16 4.38
CA ALA A 78 5.40 -25.18 3.65
C ALA A 78 6.63 -24.61 2.92
N LYS A 79 6.45 -23.53 2.14
CA LYS A 79 7.49 -22.89 1.32
C LYS A 79 8.38 -21.96 2.16
N ARG A 80 9.30 -22.56 2.91
CA ARG A 80 10.16 -21.83 3.86
C ARG A 80 11.24 -20.98 3.18
N ASP A 81 11.59 -21.30 1.95
CA ASP A 81 12.57 -20.59 1.13
C ASP A 81 11.92 -19.82 -0.02
N SER A 82 10.66 -19.40 0.18
CA SER A 82 9.96 -18.58 -0.81
C SER A 82 10.56 -17.18 -0.90
N SER A 83 10.52 -16.59 -2.12
CA SER A 83 10.99 -15.24 -2.41
C SER A 83 10.41 -14.19 -1.44
N MET A 84 9.11 -14.29 -1.09
CA MET A 84 8.49 -13.44 -0.06
C MET A 84 9.16 -13.59 1.30
N ARG A 85 9.39 -14.83 1.74
CA ARG A 85 9.94 -15.09 3.08
C ARG A 85 11.40 -14.70 3.16
N VAL A 86 12.18 -14.96 2.12
CA VAL A 86 13.59 -14.55 2.02
C VAL A 86 13.70 -13.03 2.03
N GLY A 87 12.92 -12.32 1.19
CA GLY A 87 12.92 -10.86 1.12
C GLY A 87 12.53 -10.19 2.43
N LEU A 88 11.46 -10.66 3.09
CA LEU A 88 11.03 -10.14 4.40
C LEU A 88 12.04 -10.45 5.51
N ARG A 89 12.74 -11.60 5.44
CA ARG A 89 13.82 -11.92 6.38
C ARG A 89 14.98 -10.94 6.25
N MET A 90 15.33 -10.53 5.02
CA MET A 90 16.36 -9.52 4.79
C MET A 90 16.00 -8.18 5.43
N VAL A 91 14.71 -7.79 5.38
CA VAL A 91 14.23 -6.59 6.10
C VAL A 91 14.39 -6.74 7.60
N ARG A 92 13.97 -7.86 8.17
CA ARG A 92 14.13 -8.16 9.61
C ARG A 92 15.58 -8.14 10.07
N GLU A 93 16.50 -8.61 9.23
CA GLU A 93 17.95 -8.67 9.51
C GLU A 93 18.67 -7.34 9.24
N GLY A 94 17.95 -6.30 8.79
CA GLY A 94 18.54 -5.00 8.45
C GLY A 94 19.40 -4.99 7.17
N ARG A 95 19.34 -6.04 6.35
CA ARG A 95 20.03 -6.16 5.06
C ARG A 95 19.28 -5.43 3.93
N ALA A 96 17.98 -5.22 4.10
CA ALA A 96 17.15 -4.40 3.25
C ALA A 96 16.34 -3.42 4.09
N ALA A 97 16.12 -2.22 3.57
CA ALA A 97 15.31 -1.16 4.17
C ALA A 97 13.80 -1.44 4.03
N GLY A 98 13.41 -2.18 2.96
CA GLY A 98 12.04 -2.54 2.69
C GLY A 98 11.92 -3.71 1.72
N PHE A 99 10.72 -4.27 1.67
CA PHE A 99 10.34 -5.36 0.79
C PHE A 99 9.16 -4.94 -0.10
N VAL A 100 9.22 -5.31 -1.37
CA VAL A 100 8.17 -5.05 -2.38
C VAL A 100 7.76 -6.37 -3.02
N THR A 101 6.47 -6.61 -3.16
CA THR A 101 5.93 -7.77 -3.88
C THR A 101 4.66 -7.43 -4.66
N ALA A 102 4.46 -8.10 -5.79
CA ALA A 102 3.19 -8.12 -6.53
C ALA A 102 2.47 -9.47 -6.41
N GLY A 103 2.87 -10.29 -5.45
CA GLY A 103 2.30 -11.61 -5.24
C GLY A 103 0.96 -11.59 -4.50
N ASN A 104 0.51 -12.78 -4.12
CA ASN A 104 -0.73 -12.96 -3.39
C ASN A 104 -0.79 -12.09 -2.12
N THR A 105 -1.74 -11.16 -2.06
CA THR A 105 -1.85 -10.16 -0.99
C THR A 105 -2.01 -10.80 0.38
N GLY A 106 -2.87 -11.81 0.50
CA GLY A 106 -3.08 -12.52 1.77
C GLY A 106 -1.80 -13.23 2.25
N ALA A 107 -1.06 -13.85 1.32
CA ALA A 107 0.22 -14.49 1.62
C ALA A 107 1.28 -13.47 2.03
N ALA A 108 1.35 -12.33 1.35
CA ALA A 108 2.30 -11.26 1.67
C ALA A 108 2.04 -10.68 3.07
N MET A 109 0.77 -10.36 3.40
CA MET A 109 0.38 -9.87 4.72
C MET A 109 0.68 -10.88 5.83
N ALA A 110 0.28 -12.15 5.63
CA ALA A 110 0.53 -13.20 6.63
C ALA A 110 2.03 -13.46 6.82
N THR A 111 2.81 -13.49 5.74
CA THR A 111 4.26 -13.67 5.81
C THR A 111 4.93 -12.48 6.50
N ALA A 112 4.53 -11.25 6.18
CA ALA A 112 5.04 -10.05 6.83
C ALA A 112 4.76 -10.06 8.33
N LYS A 113 3.53 -10.40 8.75
CA LYS A 113 3.17 -10.53 10.16
C LYS A 113 4.00 -11.59 10.89
N ILE A 114 4.24 -12.75 10.25
CA ILE A 114 5.03 -13.85 10.85
C ILE A 114 6.53 -13.49 10.94
N VAL A 115 7.08 -12.88 9.89
CA VAL A 115 8.53 -12.64 9.78
C VAL A 115 8.94 -11.35 10.47
N LEU A 116 8.21 -10.25 10.29
CA LEU A 116 8.55 -8.95 10.85
C LEU A 116 7.95 -8.74 12.25
N GLY A 117 6.76 -9.27 12.49
CA GLY A 117 5.97 -8.96 13.70
C GLY A 117 5.30 -7.59 13.60
N ALA A 118 4.48 -7.25 14.60
CA ALA A 118 3.81 -5.95 14.69
C ALA A 118 4.67 -4.91 15.41
N VAL A 119 4.52 -3.63 15.04
CA VAL A 119 5.07 -2.49 15.78
C VAL A 119 4.48 -2.49 17.20
N PRO A 120 5.26 -2.14 18.25
CA PRO A 120 4.71 -2.02 19.60
C PRO A 120 3.47 -1.13 19.65
N GLY A 121 2.43 -1.59 20.32
CA GLY A 121 1.15 -0.91 20.41
C GLY A 121 0.20 -1.14 19.22
N VAL A 122 0.61 -1.82 18.16
CA VAL A 122 -0.26 -2.20 17.05
C VAL A 122 -0.84 -3.60 17.30
N ASP A 123 -2.16 -3.68 17.42
CA ASP A 123 -2.88 -4.95 17.53
C ASP A 123 -2.95 -5.67 16.18
N ARG A 124 -3.27 -4.91 15.13
CA ARG A 124 -3.42 -5.42 13.78
C ARG A 124 -2.76 -4.50 12.75
N PRO A 125 -1.80 -4.98 11.96
CA PRO A 125 -1.33 -4.27 10.78
C PRO A 125 -2.47 -4.04 9.80
N ALA A 126 -2.45 -2.91 9.10
CA ALA A 126 -3.48 -2.52 8.15
C ALA A 126 -2.90 -2.19 6.78
N LEU A 127 -3.63 -2.53 5.72
CA LEU A 127 -3.24 -2.26 4.33
C LEU A 127 -3.82 -0.92 3.89
N ALA A 128 -2.97 0.00 3.45
CA ALA A 128 -3.40 1.31 2.97
C ALA A 128 -3.43 1.37 1.43
N ALA A 129 -4.44 2.04 0.89
CA ALA A 129 -4.51 2.36 -0.54
C ALA A 129 -4.63 3.87 -0.75
N VAL A 130 -3.94 4.40 -1.76
CA VAL A 130 -3.99 5.81 -2.14
C VAL A 130 -4.87 5.98 -3.36
N PHE A 131 -5.82 6.92 -3.27
CA PHE A 131 -6.80 7.25 -4.31
C PHE A 131 -6.50 8.61 -4.92
N PRO A 132 -6.64 8.76 -6.24
CA PRO A 132 -6.62 10.08 -6.87
C PRO A 132 -7.90 10.85 -6.54
N THR A 133 -7.78 12.15 -6.30
CA THR A 133 -8.94 13.01 -6.11
C THR A 133 -9.13 13.99 -7.27
N ALA A 134 -10.33 14.55 -7.38
CA ALA A 134 -10.65 15.53 -8.42
C ALA A 134 -9.72 16.76 -8.40
N PRO A 135 -9.37 17.37 -7.26
CA PRO A 135 -8.37 18.44 -7.20
C PRO A 135 -6.94 17.99 -7.48
N GLY A 136 -6.65 16.67 -7.50
CA GLY A 136 -5.34 16.10 -7.75
C GLY A 136 -4.47 15.90 -6.51
N ASN A 137 -5.00 16.14 -5.31
CA ASN A 137 -4.39 15.70 -4.05
C ASN A 137 -4.69 14.21 -3.83
N PRO A 138 -3.80 13.42 -3.19
CA PRO A 138 -4.13 12.06 -2.83
C PRO A 138 -5.12 12.03 -1.65
N ALA A 139 -6.00 11.03 -1.63
CA ALA A 139 -6.69 10.59 -0.43
C ALA A 139 -6.23 9.16 -0.12
N MET A 140 -6.22 8.76 1.15
CA MET A 140 -5.80 7.43 1.57
C MET A 140 -6.93 6.73 2.30
N LEU A 141 -7.22 5.48 1.93
CA LEU A 141 -8.14 4.60 2.64
C LEU A 141 -7.36 3.53 3.41
N LEU A 142 -7.70 3.33 4.65
CA LEU A 142 -7.09 2.36 5.58
C LEU A 142 -8.18 1.77 6.49
N ASP A 143 -8.44 0.51 6.51
CA ASP A 143 -7.83 -0.68 5.95
C ASP A 143 -8.53 -1.09 4.63
N VAL A 144 -7.77 -1.64 3.67
CA VAL A 144 -8.34 -2.13 2.40
C VAL A 144 -8.25 -3.64 2.22
N GLY A 145 -8.28 -4.40 3.32
CA GLY A 145 -8.42 -5.85 3.25
C GLY A 145 -7.48 -6.68 4.10
N ALA A 146 -6.73 -6.09 5.02
CA ALA A 146 -5.91 -6.85 5.97
C ALA A 146 -6.75 -7.44 7.12
N ASN A 147 -7.83 -6.77 7.54
CA ASN A 147 -8.65 -7.16 8.67
C ASN A 147 -10.14 -7.04 8.34
N VAL A 148 -10.80 -8.17 8.12
CA VAL A 148 -12.23 -8.22 7.79
C VAL A 148 -13.07 -7.81 8.99
N ASP A 149 -12.76 -8.37 10.16
CA ASP A 149 -13.44 -8.07 11.42
C ASP A 149 -12.54 -7.17 12.28
N CYS A 150 -12.95 -5.94 12.49
CA CYS A 150 -12.25 -4.95 13.31
C CYS A 150 -13.01 -4.66 14.60
N THR A 151 -12.27 -4.22 15.62
CA THR A 151 -12.82 -3.56 16.80
C THR A 151 -12.74 -2.04 16.65
N PRO A 152 -13.49 -1.25 17.44
CA PRO A 152 -13.37 0.21 17.45
C PRO A 152 -11.93 0.68 17.72
N GLN A 153 -11.19 -0.02 18.59
CA GLN A 153 -9.79 0.25 18.90
C GLN A 153 -8.87 0.02 17.67
N ASN A 154 -9.18 -0.98 16.84
CA ASN A 154 -8.43 -1.16 15.60
C ASN A 154 -8.60 0.05 14.67
N LEU A 155 -9.84 0.57 14.50
CA LEU A 155 -10.09 1.76 13.69
C LEU A 155 -9.39 3.00 14.27
N GLN A 156 -9.35 3.13 15.60
CA GLN A 156 -8.59 4.17 16.30
C GLN A 156 -7.09 4.08 15.96
N GLN A 157 -6.49 2.89 16.03
CA GLN A 157 -5.10 2.68 15.67
C GLN A 157 -4.84 2.95 14.18
N PHE A 158 -5.77 2.58 13.30
CA PHE A 158 -5.67 2.87 11.86
C PHE A 158 -5.66 4.37 11.59
N ALA A 159 -6.45 5.17 12.31
CA ALA A 159 -6.43 6.62 12.18
C ALA A 159 -5.06 7.22 12.52
N VAL A 160 -4.45 6.76 13.62
CA VAL A 160 -3.09 7.20 14.01
C VAL A 160 -2.05 6.77 12.97
N MET A 161 -2.08 5.51 12.53
CA MET A 161 -1.16 5.01 11.51
C MET A 161 -1.33 5.77 10.18
N GLY A 162 -2.57 6.07 9.80
CA GLY A 162 -2.90 6.81 8.60
C GLY A 162 -2.41 8.25 8.65
N ASP A 163 -2.65 8.96 9.75
CA ASP A 163 -2.18 10.33 9.95
C ASP A 163 -0.64 10.40 9.86
N VAL A 164 0.06 9.52 10.57
CA VAL A 164 1.52 9.46 10.56
C VAL A 164 2.06 9.21 9.15
N TYR A 165 1.50 8.22 8.45
CA TYR A 165 1.93 7.90 7.10
C TYR A 165 1.67 9.05 6.14
N PHE A 166 0.48 9.64 6.18
CA PHE A 166 0.10 10.73 5.28
C PHE A 166 0.97 11.97 5.52
N ARG A 167 1.24 12.34 6.76
CA ARG A 167 2.17 13.44 7.10
C ARG A 167 3.56 13.19 6.52
N ALA A 168 4.09 12.00 6.66
CA ALA A 168 5.43 11.65 6.21
C ALA A 168 5.56 11.65 4.69
N MET A 169 4.58 11.07 3.98
CA MET A 169 4.64 10.89 2.53
C MET A 169 4.07 12.07 1.74
N PHE A 170 3.11 12.79 2.30
CA PHE A 170 2.37 13.86 1.61
C PHE A 170 2.32 15.18 2.39
N GLY A 171 3.11 15.32 3.45
CA GLY A 171 3.02 16.39 4.46
C GLY A 171 3.12 17.81 3.95
N LYS A 172 3.73 18.03 2.78
CA LYS A 172 3.72 19.35 2.11
C LYS A 172 2.32 19.82 1.70
N ARG A 173 1.32 18.90 1.74
CA ARG A 173 -0.08 19.14 1.35
C ARG A 173 -1.04 19.14 2.55
N ALA A 174 -0.64 18.50 3.66
CA ALA A 174 -1.37 18.60 4.93
C ALA A 174 -1.15 20.01 5.49
N GLY A 175 -2.21 20.79 5.64
CA GLY A 175 -2.14 22.15 6.23
C GLY A 175 -1.51 22.15 7.62
N SER A 176 -1.42 23.32 8.27
CA SER A 176 -0.84 23.47 9.61
C SER A 176 -1.52 22.61 10.69
N SER A 177 -2.80 22.25 10.48
CA SER A 177 -3.59 21.39 11.38
C SER A 177 -3.37 19.89 11.15
N GLY A 178 -2.57 19.51 10.15
CA GLY A 178 -2.34 18.11 9.76
C GLY A 178 -3.41 17.55 8.83
N PRO A 179 -3.29 16.25 8.44
CA PRO A 179 -4.24 15.58 7.56
C PRO A 179 -5.65 15.56 8.16
N ARG A 180 -6.65 15.77 7.32
CA ARG A 180 -8.06 15.61 7.70
C ARG A 180 -8.38 14.11 7.72
N VAL A 181 -8.73 13.60 8.90
CA VAL A 181 -9.03 12.18 9.15
C VAL A 181 -10.54 12.01 9.24
N GLY A 182 -11.13 11.17 8.39
CA GLY A 182 -12.56 10.83 8.39
C GLY A 182 -12.80 9.35 8.67
N LEU A 183 -13.96 9.02 9.24
CA LEU A 183 -14.44 7.65 9.43
C LEU A 183 -15.46 7.32 8.36
N LEU A 184 -15.20 6.30 7.54
CA LEU A 184 -16.14 5.89 6.48
C LEU A 184 -17.45 5.36 7.08
N SER A 185 -18.55 5.97 6.67
CA SER A 185 -19.89 5.66 7.17
C SER A 185 -20.94 5.80 6.04
N ILE A 186 -22.20 5.60 6.37
CA ILE A 186 -23.35 5.70 5.47
C ILE A 186 -23.99 7.10 5.46
N GLY A 187 -23.44 8.03 6.19
CA GLY A 187 -23.90 9.42 6.33
C GLY A 187 -22.98 10.20 7.25
N GLU A 188 -22.99 11.53 7.14
CA GLU A 188 -22.07 12.44 7.84
C GLU A 188 -22.41 12.66 9.33
N GLU A 189 -23.69 12.40 9.74
CA GLU A 189 -24.13 12.65 11.11
C GLU A 189 -23.51 11.64 12.09
N GLU A 190 -23.19 12.09 13.30
CA GLU A 190 -22.51 11.32 14.35
C GLU A 190 -23.18 9.98 14.67
N GLY A 191 -24.53 9.91 14.63
CA GLY A 191 -25.29 8.68 14.91
C GLY A 191 -25.39 7.69 13.78
N LYS A 192 -24.83 7.99 12.58
CA LYS A 192 -24.91 7.10 11.41
C LYS A 192 -23.87 5.97 11.48
N GLY A 193 -24.21 4.88 10.83
CA GLY A 193 -23.36 3.70 10.72
C GLY A 193 -23.84 2.50 11.54
N ASN A 194 -23.01 1.47 11.59
CA ASN A 194 -23.22 0.28 12.43
C ASN A 194 -22.59 0.46 13.82
N ASP A 195 -22.70 -0.53 14.69
CA ASP A 195 -22.17 -0.45 16.06
C ASP A 195 -20.67 -0.16 16.05
N LEU A 196 -19.90 -0.83 15.19
CA LEU A 196 -18.46 -0.62 15.05
C LEU A 196 -18.12 0.85 14.76
N THR A 197 -18.78 1.45 13.76
CA THR A 197 -18.48 2.83 13.36
C THR A 197 -18.95 3.83 14.40
N ARG A 198 -20.10 3.61 15.08
CA ARG A 198 -20.55 4.50 16.14
C ARG A 198 -19.61 4.51 17.34
N GLU A 199 -19.14 3.33 17.77
CA GLU A 199 -18.19 3.25 18.88
C GLU A 199 -16.80 3.83 18.47
N ALA A 200 -16.34 3.53 17.27
CA ALA A 200 -15.08 4.08 16.74
C ALA A 200 -15.13 5.61 16.63
N PHE A 201 -16.28 6.20 16.26
CA PHE A 201 -16.44 7.65 16.18
C PHE A 201 -16.07 8.36 17.49
N HIS A 202 -16.56 7.83 18.61
CA HIS A 202 -16.25 8.40 19.93
C HIS A 202 -14.76 8.31 20.25
N LEU A 203 -14.13 7.17 19.99
CA LEU A 203 -12.68 6.99 20.19
C LEU A 203 -11.85 7.92 19.31
N LEU A 204 -12.25 8.11 18.05
CA LEU A 204 -11.55 8.99 17.10
C LEU A 204 -11.65 10.47 17.48
N LYS A 205 -12.80 10.88 18.03
CA LYS A 205 -13.06 12.26 18.49
C LYS A 205 -12.16 12.68 19.65
N GLU A 206 -11.71 11.71 20.47
CA GLU A 206 -10.81 11.95 21.61
C GLU A 206 -9.33 12.03 21.20
N LEU A 207 -8.98 11.64 19.96
CA LEU A 207 -7.60 11.66 19.50
C LEU A 207 -7.12 13.09 19.21
N PRO A 208 -5.83 13.38 19.44
CA PRO A 208 -5.20 14.65 19.05
C PRO A 208 -4.93 14.71 17.53
N LEU A 209 -5.93 14.35 16.73
CA LEU A 209 -5.89 14.36 15.26
C LEU A 209 -6.88 15.40 14.73
N ASN A 210 -6.69 15.80 13.49
CA ASN A 210 -7.67 16.62 12.76
C ASN A 210 -8.82 15.73 12.26
N PHE A 211 -9.59 15.17 13.21
CA PHE A 211 -10.75 14.32 12.91
C PHE A 211 -11.92 15.17 12.43
N VAL A 212 -12.41 14.92 11.23
CA VAL A 212 -13.48 15.68 10.57
C VAL A 212 -14.86 15.01 10.71
N GLY A 213 -14.94 13.86 11.37
CA GLY A 213 -16.20 13.14 11.59
C GLY A 213 -16.41 11.98 10.60
N ASN A 214 -17.68 11.59 10.46
CA ASN A 214 -18.09 10.60 9.45
C ASN A 214 -17.97 11.18 8.04
N VAL A 215 -17.58 10.32 7.10
CA VAL A 215 -17.46 10.64 5.67
C VAL A 215 -18.11 9.53 4.83
N GLU A 216 -18.51 9.86 3.61
CA GLU A 216 -19.16 8.92 2.70
C GLU A 216 -18.20 8.45 1.60
N GLY A 217 -18.59 7.44 0.84
CA GLY A 217 -17.77 6.90 -0.26
C GLY A 217 -17.39 7.92 -1.34
N ARG A 218 -18.17 9.00 -1.52
CA ARG A 218 -17.84 10.10 -2.45
C ARG A 218 -16.59 10.88 -2.02
N ASP A 219 -16.31 10.92 -0.72
CA ASP A 219 -15.21 11.69 -0.13
C ASP A 219 -13.83 11.08 -0.43
N LEU A 220 -13.80 9.82 -0.88
CA LEU A 220 -12.60 9.21 -1.45
C LEU A 220 -12.04 9.97 -2.66
N TYR A 221 -12.89 10.79 -3.35
CA TYR A 221 -12.53 11.41 -4.62
C TYR A 221 -12.66 12.93 -4.66
N ASN A 222 -13.34 13.55 -3.70
CA ASN A 222 -13.59 15.01 -3.72
C ASN A 222 -12.38 15.83 -3.24
N GLY A 223 -11.44 15.22 -2.50
CA GLY A 223 -10.25 15.89 -1.96
C GLY A 223 -10.50 16.72 -0.71
N GLU A 224 -11.63 16.51 -0.04
CA GLU A 224 -11.98 17.18 1.22
C GLU A 224 -11.43 16.44 2.44
N VAL A 225 -11.08 15.15 2.29
CA VAL A 225 -10.52 14.30 3.33
C VAL A 225 -9.20 13.70 2.84
N ASP A 226 -8.23 13.60 3.73
CA ASP A 226 -6.88 13.14 3.39
C ASP A 226 -6.65 11.68 3.79
N VAL A 227 -7.21 11.27 4.93
CA VAL A 227 -7.15 9.89 5.46
C VAL A 227 -8.56 9.44 5.80
N ILE A 228 -8.98 8.34 5.22
CA ILE A 228 -10.30 7.74 5.47
C ILE A 228 -10.09 6.38 6.12
N VAL A 229 -10.72 6.16 7.26
CA VAL A 229 -10.61 4.93 8.04
C VAL A 229 -11.83 4.06 7.83
N ALA A 230 -11.62 2.77 7.61
CA ALA A 230 -12.66 1.75 7.50
C ALA A 230 -12.14 0.42 8.03
N ASP A 231 -13.05 -0.53 8.30
CA ASP A 231 -12.66 -1.92 8.41
C ASP A 231 -12.24 -2.48 7.03
N GLY A 232 -11.46 -3.57 7.05
CA GLY A 232 -10.90 -4.10 5.82
C GLY A 232 -11.93 -4.73 4.88
N PHE A 233 -13.12 -5.12 5.36
CA PHE A 233 -14.18 -5.61 4.48
C PHE A 233 -14.76 -4.46 3.65
N VAL A 234 -15.21 -3.40 4.30
CA VAL A 234 -15.76 -2.21 3.63
C VAL A 234 -14.71 -1.55 2.77
N GLY A 235 -13.49 -1.40 3.27
CA GLY A 235 -12.39 -0.79 2.51
C GLY A 235 -11.99 -1.60 1.28
N ASN A 236 -11.96 -2.93 1.36
CA ASN A 236 -11.68 -3.77 0.19
C ASN A 236 -12.80 -3.69 -0.86
N VAL A 237 -14.06 -3.66 -0.43
CA VAL A 237 -15.22 -3.47 -1.34
C VAL A 237 -15.10 -2.12 -2.04
N ALA A 238 -14.82 -1.03 -1.31
CA ALA A 238 -14.61 0.30 -1.87
C ALA A 238 -13.46 0.31 -2.89
N LEU A 239 -12.31 -0.31 -2.56
CA LEU A 239 -11.17 -0.44 -3.48
C LEU A 239 -11.55 -1.20 -4.76
N LYS A 240 -12.21 -2.35 -4.65
CA LYS A 240 -12.59 -3.18 -5.81
C LYS A 240 -13.64 -2.53 -6.70
N ILE A 241 -14.60 -1.80 -6.12
CA ILE A 241 -15.55 -0.99 -6.88
C ILE A 241 -14.81 0.12 -7.63
N SER A 242 -13.88 0.81 -6.98
CA SER A 242 -13.07 1.88 -7.57
C SER A 242 -12.23 1.38 -8.75
N GLU A 243 -11.57 0.25 -8.60
CA GLU A 243 -10.81 -0.41 -9.68
C GLU A 243 -11.72 -0.79 -10.86
N GLY A 244 -12.90 -1.35 -10.55
CA GLY A 244 -13.90 -1.73 -11.55
C GLY A 244 -14.42 -0.54 -12.34
N VAL A 245 -14.80 0.56 -11.66
CA VAL A 245 -15.27 1.79 -12.28
C VAL A 245 -14.19 2.44 -13.13
N ALA A 246 -12.95 2.52 -12.64
CA ALA A 246 -11.82 3.05 -13.40
C ALA A 246 -11.58 2.25 -14.70
N ASN A 247 -11.67 0.93 -14.63
CA ASN A 247 -11.53 0.07 -15.80
C ASN A 247 -12.70 0.21 -16.79
N LEU A 248 -13.93 0.33 -16.29
CA LEU A 248 -15.13 0.60 -17.10
C LEU A 248 -14.97 1.92 -17.89
N VAL A 249 -14.61 3.01 -17.20
CA VAL A 249 -14.41 4.34 -17.81
C VAL A 249 -13.31 4.28 -18.88
N ARG A 250 -12.18 3.62 -18.56
CA ARG A 250 -11.06 3.44 -19.51
C ARG A 250 -11.50 2.68 -20.76
N THR A 251 -12.26 1.60 -20.61
CA THR A 251 -12.71 0.75 -21.71
C THR A 251 -13.73 1.51 -22.58
N ALA A 252 -14.76 2.11 -21.98
CA ALA A 252 -15.78 2.86 -22.69
C ALA A 252 -15.19 4.05 -23.46
N LEU A 253 -14.25 4.77 -22.86
CA LEU A 253 -13.53 5.87 -23.53
C LEU A 253 -12.74 5.36 -24.73
N LYS A 254 -11.98 4.27 -24.55
CA LYS A 254 -11.18 3.67 -25.63
C LYS A 254 -12.05 3.21 -26.80
N GLU A 255 -13.18 2.56 -26.54
CA GLU A 255 -14.13 2.12 -27.56
C GLU A 255 -14.75 3.31 -28.28
N SER A 256 -15.21 4.34 -27.54
CA SER A 256 -15.76 5.57 -28.11
C SER A 256 -14.79 6.30 -29.03
N LEU A 257 -13.50 6.36 -28.65
CA LEU A 257 -12.46 7.01 -29.45
C LEU A 257 -12.11 6.20 -30.72
N LYS A 258 -12.25 4.87 -30.68
CA LYS A 258 -11.98 4.01 -31.83
C LYS A 258 -13.13 3.90 -32.81
N ALA A 259 -14.33 4.35 -32.49
CA ALA A 259 -15.56 4.09 -33.23
C ALA A 259 -15.59 4.70 -34.64
N THR A 260 -14.90 5.82 -34.89
CA THR A 260 -14.83 6.45 -36.22
C THR A 260 -13.45 7.00 -36.51
N ILE A 261 -13.10 7.15 -37.80
CA ILE A 261 -11.82 7.73 -38.24
C ILE A 261 -11.64 9.15 -37.69
N THR A 262 -12.71 9.96 -37.73
CA THR A 262 -12.68 11.34 -37.21
C THR A 262 -12.32 11.37 -35.71
N ARG A 263 -12.89 10.48 -34.92
CA ARG A 263 -12.57 10.37 -33.48
C ARG A 263 -11.14 9.88 -33.24
N GLN A 264 -10.64 8.98 -34.07
CA GLN A 264 -9.26 8.52 -33.98
C GLN A 264 -8.26 9.64 -34.28
N VAL A 265 -8.52 10.45 -35.32
CA VAL A 265 -7.72 11.63 -35.63
C VAL A 265 -7.79 12.66 -34.48
N GLY A 266 -8.99 12.94 -33.95
CA GLY A 266 -9.17 13.82 -32.79
C GLY A 266 -8.40 13.31 -31.55
N ALA A 267 -8.44 12.00 -31.31
CA ALA A 267 -7.68 11.38 -30.20
C ALA A 267 -6.15 11.51 -30.40
N LEU A 268 -5.67 11.39 -31.65
CA LEU A 268 -4.25 11.58 -31.95
C LEU A 268 -3.82 13.03 -31.70
N LEU A 269 -4.62 14.00 -32.10
CA LEU A 269 -4.35 15.43 -31.88
C LEU A 269 -4.39 15.79 -30.38
N SER A 270 -5.25 15.10 -29.61
CA SER A 270 -5.40 15.30 -28.16
C SER A 270 -4.59 14.31 -27.31
N ARG A 271 -3.56 13.69 -27.87
CA ARG A 271 -2.79 12.62 -27.21
C ARG A 271 -2.21 13.03 -25.86
N SER A 272 -1.74 14.27 -25.71
CA SER A 272 -1.22 14.79 -24.44
C SER A 272 -2.30 14.79 -23.35
N ALA A 273 -3.50 15.30 -23.65
CA ALA A 273 -4.62 15.32 -22.70
C ALA A 273 -5.02 13.90 -22.24
N PHE A 274 -5.04 12.93 -23.16
CA PHE A 274 -5.30 11.54 -22.80
C PHE A 274 -4.17 10.92 -21.97
N THR A 275 -2.93 11.31 -22.20
CA THR A 275 -1.80 10.87 -21.39
C THR A 275 -1.91 11.41 -19.96
N ASP A 276 -2.22 12.69 -19.80
CA ASP A 276 -2.42 13.34 -18.50
C ASP A 276 -3.62 12.73 -17.76
N PHE A 277 -4.75 12.53 -18.47
CA PHE A 277 -5.92 11.84 -17.91
C PHE A 277 -5.59 10.43 -17.43
N LYS A 278 -4.89 9.64 -18.27
CA LYS A 278 -4.47 8.28 -17.91
C LYS A 278 -3.58 8.31 -16.67
N LYS A 279 -2.58 9.18 -16.63
CA LYS A 279 -1.65 9.30 -15.50
C LYS A 279 -2.38 9.69 -14.21
N ARG A 280 -3.39 10.55 -14.30
CA ARG A 280 -4.19 11.00 -13.16
C ARG A 280 -5.03 9.88 -12.54
N LEU A 281 -5.53 8.95 -13.37
CA LEU A 281 -6.32 7.78 -12.93
C LEU A 281 -5.48 6.53 -12.68
N ASP A 282 -4.17 6.60 -12.90
CA ASP A 282 -3.30 5.44 -12.79
C ASP A 282 -2.82 5.25 -11.35
N HIS A 283 -3.44 4.30 -10.66
CA HIS A 283 -3.05 3.92 -9.30
C HIS A 283 -1.58 3.43 -9.22
N THR A 284 -0.97 3.00 -10.34
CA THR A 284 0.43 2.57 -10.36
C THR A 284 1.42 3.71 -10.09
N GLU A 285 1.00 4.95 -10.23
CA GLU A 285 1.80 6.14 -9.90
C GLU A 285 2.01 6.30 -8.39
N TYR A 286 1.10 5.76 -7.57
CA TYR A 286 1.19 5.84 -6.10
C TYR A 286 2.08 4.76 -5.48
N GLY A 287 2.51 3.76 -6.26
CA GLY A 287 3.56 2.82 -5.85
C GLY A 287 3.12 1.67 -4.95
N GLY A 288 1.86 1.24 -5.03
CA GLY A 288 1.33 0.10 -4.29
C GLY A 288 0.79 0.46 -2.90
N ALA A 289 0.36 -0.55 -2.17
CA ALA A 289 -0.29 -0.47 -0.87
C ALA A 289 0.73 -0.81 0.24
N PRO A 290 1.09 0.13 1.11
CA PRO A 290 1.92 -0.17 2.27
C PRO A 290 1.12 -0.94 3.32
N LEU A 291 1.75 -1.97 3.90
CA LEU A 291 1.25 -2.66 5.08
C LEU A 291 1.78 -1.93 6.32
N LEU A 292 0.95 -1.06 6.89
CA LEU A 292 1.29 -0.28 8.07
C LEU A 292 1.21 -1.11 9.34
N GLY A 293 2.03 -0.80 10.32
CA GLY A 293 2.00 -1.45 11.63
C GLY A 293 2.82 -2.74 11.74
N VAL A 294 3.61 -3.14 10.73
CA VAL A 294 4.62 -4.21 10.84
C VAL A 294 6.00 -3.63 11.14
N LYS A 295 6.88 -4.38 11.84
CA LYS A 295 8.26 -3.97 12.17
C LYS A 295 9.18 -4.01 10.96
N GLY A 296 8.86 -3.24 9.92
CA GLY A 296 9.60 -3.15 8.67
C GLY A 296 8.74 -2.55 7.58
N VAL A 297 9.31 -2.33 6.41
CA VAL A 297 8.59 -1.80 5.26
C VAL A 297 8.16 -2.97 4.36
N CYS A 298 6.86 -3.09 4.12
CA CYS A 298 6.29 -4.06 3.18
C CYS A 298 5.29 -3.32 2.28
N ILE A 299 5.59 -3.28 0.98
CA ILE A 299 4.73 -2.68 -0.04
C ILE A 299 4.17 -3.80 -0.92
N ILE A 300 2.86 -3.83 -1.07
CA ILE A 300 2.15 -4.84 -1.86
C ILE A 300 1.55 -4.16 -3.08
N THR A 301 1.86 -4.67 -4.27
CA THR A 301 1.28 -4.20 -5.52
C THR A 301 0.33 -5.24 -6.11
N HIS A 302 -0.41 -4.89 -7.15
CA HIS A 302 -1.35 -5.80 -7.80
C HIS A 302 -0.62 -6.83 -8.68
N GLY A 303 -1.13 -8.07 -8.80
CA GLY A 303 -0.55 -9.11 -9.66
C GLY A 303 -0.37 -8.72 -11.12
N SER A 304 -1.26 -7.87 -11.65
CA SER A 304 -1.14 -7.33 -13.02
C SER A 304 -0.18 -6.15 -13.16
N SER A 305 0.59 -5.80 -12.13
CA SER A 305 1.53 -4.66 -12.11
C SER A 305 2.51 -4.70 -13.28
N ASN A 306 2.80 -3.52 -13.81
CA ASN A 306 3.79 -3.29 -14.85
C ASN A 306 5.10 -2.74 -14.27
N ALA A 307 6.10 -2.56 -15.11
CA ALA A 307 7.40 -2.02 -14.69
C ALA A 307 7.31 -0.65 -14.00
N ASN A 308 6.37 0.22 -14.39
CA ASN A 308 6.16 1.52 -13.75
C ASN A 308 5.63 1.36 -12.32
N ALA A 309 4.68 0.44 -12.11
CA ALA A 309 4.18 0.11 -10.77
C ALA A 309 5.30 -0.41 -9.86
N MET A 310 6.12 -1.34 -10.35
CA MET A 310 7.27 -1.87 -9.59
C MET A 310 8.30 -0.79 -9.26
N LYS A 311 8.64 0.05 -10.24
CA LYS A 311 9.53 1.20 -10.03
C LYS A 311 9.03 2.11 -8.92
N ASN A 312 7.76 2.50 -8.96
CA ASN A 312 7.16 3.38 -7.98
C ASN A 312 7.02 2.71 -6.60
N ALA A 313 6.75 1.41 -6.54
CA ALA A 313 6.71 0.66 -5.29
C ALA A 313 8.09 0.62 -4.59
N VAL A 314 9.16 0.44 -5.36
CA VAL A 314 10.54 0.53 -4.85
C VAL A 314 10.85 1.93 -4.30
N ARG A 315 10.40 2.99 -5.00
CA ARG A 315 10.52 4.39 -4.51
C ARG A 315 9.78 4.57 -3.19
N VAL A 316 8.52 4.19 -3.12
CA VAL A 316 7.69 4.32 -1.90
C VAL A 316 8.31 3.56 -0.73
N ALA A 317 8.85 2.35 -0.97
CA ALA A 317 9.53 1.59 0.07
C ALA A 317 10.76 2.31 0.62
N ALA A 318 11.56 2.96 -0.24
CA ALA A 318 12.71 3.74 0.17
C ALA A 318 12.31 4.99 0.96
N GLU A 319 11.35 5.78 0.44
CA GLU A 319 10.82 6.98 1.10
C GLU A 319 10.19 6.66 2.47
N PHE A 320 9.44 5.54 2.58
CA PHE A 320 8.85 5.07 3.83
C PHE A 320 9.93 4.83 4.90
N HIS A 321 11.00 4.12 4.52
CA HIS A 321 12.11 3.83 5.43
C HIS A 321 12.85 5.11 5.86
N GLU A 322 13.19 5.98 4.91
CA GLU A 322 13.90 7.24 5.15
C GLU A 322 13.12 8.19 6.06
N SER A 323 11.79 8.19 5.95
CA SER A 323 10.88 8.99 6.78
C SER A 323 10.64 8.40 8.18
N ARG A 324 11.22 7.24 8.52
CA ARG A 324 11.10 6.58 9.82
C ARG A 324 9.66 6.38 10.31
N ILE A 325 8.75 6.08 9.39
CA ILE A 325 7.31 6.01 9.64
C ILE A 325 6.96 5.04 10.78
N ASN A 326 7.59 3.86 10.84
CA ASN A 326 7.33 2.88 11.91
C ASN A 326 7.64 3.41 13.31
N GLN A 327 8.71 4.18 13.45
CA GLN A 327 9.05 4.83 14.74
C GLN A 327 8.02 5.88 15.13
N SER A 328 7.55 6.66 14.15
CA SER A 328 6.52 7.67 14.37
C SER A 328 5.16 7.03 14.69
N ILE A 329 4.82 5.87 14.11
CA ILE A 329 3.63 5.09 14.46
C ILE A 329 3.72 4.62 15.92
N GLU A 330 4.84 4.03 16.31
CA GLU A 330 5.06 3.58 17.70
C GLU A 330 4.88 4.72 18.71
N LEU A 331 5.48 5.87 18.43
CA LEU A 331 5.33 7.06 19.28
C LEU A 331 3.90 7.60 19.31
N GLY A 332 3.22 7.62 18.17
CA GLY A 332 1.82 8.08 18.08
C GLY A 332 0.88 7.17 18.86
N LEU A 333 1.07 5.85 18.79
CA LEU A 333 0.26 4.90 19.54
C LEU A 333 0.57 4.91 21.05
N ALA A 334 1.83 5.07 21.44
CA ALA A 334 2.19 5.23 22.86
C ALA A 334 1.58 6.47 23.49
N ALA A 335 1.35 7.52 22.72
CA ALA A 335 0.73 8.76 23.22
C ALA A 335 -0.77 8.60 23.53
N ILE A 336 -1.47 7.67 22.85
CA ILE A 336 -2.90 7.40 23.09
C ILE A 336 -3.17 6.26 24.08
N HIS A 337 -2.17 5.39 24.31
CA HIS A 337 -2.21 4.34 25.32
C HIS A 337 -0.99 4.46 26.23
N PRO A 338 -0.94 5.42 27.17
CA PRO A 338 0.18 5.51 28.08
C PRO A 338 0.30 4.21 28.86
N ALA A 339 1.51 3.63 28.84
CA ALA A 339 1.83 2.42 29.58
C ALA A 339 1.49 2.61 31.07
N GLY A 340 0.40 2.02 31.55
CA GLY A 340 -0.09 2.18 32.92
C GLY A 340 -1.61 2.06 33.09
N ALA A 341 -2.40 2.10 32.00
CA ALA A 341 -3.81 1.75 32.05
C ALA A 341 -3.97 0.22 31.91
N GLU A 342 -3.53 -0.54 32.93
CA GLU A 342 -3.97 -1.93 33.10
C GLU A 342 -5.49 -1.91 33.21
N SER A 343 -6.16 -2.55 32.25
CA SER A 343 -7.57 -2.85 32.34
C SER A 343 -7.79 -3.68 33.62
N GLU A 344 -8.39 -3.07 34.64
CA GLU A 344 -9.00 -3.81 35.73
C GLU A 344 -10.07 -4.73 35.10
N VAL A 345 -9.70 -5.98 34.87
CA VAL A 345 -10.66 -7.02 34.55
C VAL A 345 -11.49 -7.22 35.81
N PRO A 346 -12.80 -6.96 35.80
CA PRO A 346 -13.64 -7.27 36.96
C PRO A 346 -13.61 -8.77 37.18
N GLN A 347 -13.13 -9.22 38.35
CA GLN A 347 -13.25 -10.61 38.75
C GLN A 347 -14.74 -10.93 38.92
N PRO A 348 -15.25 -12.03 38.37
CA PRO A 348 -16.60 -12.46 38.61
C PRO A 348 -16.77 -12.85 40.06
N SER A 349 -17.75 -12.22 40.73
CA SER A 349 -18.24 -12.54 42.07
C SER A 349 -18.99 -13.87 42.08
#